data_d152172047857cb565e8a3010b2f722e
#
_entry.id   d152172047857cb565e8a3010b2f722e
#
_cell.length_a   1.000
_cell.length_b   1.000
_cell.length_c   1.000
_cell.angle_alpha   90.00
_cell.angle_beta   90.00
_cell.angle_gamma   90.00
#
_symmetry.space_group_name_H-M   'P 1'
#
loop_
_entity.id
_entity.type
_entity.pdbx_description
1 polymer ?
#
loop_
_entity_poly.entity_id
_entity_poly.type
_entity_poly.pdbx_seq_one_letter_code
_entity_poly.pdbx_strand_id
1 'polypeptide(L)'
;MARLIEMVCTGNQGRSPVAELIARNHLKSIGAYGDYDSISSGTLVDTIESGNHTMGSMRLVIDIAAQRSLYSPEETRELEDALRQGNTPVVRKYFDNAIGLFDKEEVENRAEILPLLGIQGEVKTTRNQTVARPDTIAVFSIDKRNYTIVEGLYENSSYSPVIDVLSRYATGNPDAELKNTFGKGKEVYRKGVEQMLEEVPVAVNRIIGA
;
A
#
# COMPACT_ATOMS: atom_id res chain seq x y z
N MET A 1 -15.38 3.47 22.02
CA MET A 1 -14.29 3.05 21.11
C MET A 1 -14.17 4.10 20.01
N ALA A 2 -12.94 4.42 19.59
CA ALA A 2 -12.73 5.34 18.48
C ALA A 2 -13.30 4.76 17.17
N ARG A 3 -13.86 5.62 16.34
CA ARG A 3 -14.28 5.26 14.97
C ARG A 3 -13.06 5.17 14.08
N LEU A 4 -12.95 4.12 13.27
CA LEU A 4 -11.75 3.83 12.49
C LEU A 4 -11.86 4.32 11.04
N ILE A 5 -10.77 4.91 10.55
CA ILE A 5 -10.52 5.20 9.15
C ILE A 5 -9.40 4.25 8.69
N GLU A 6 -9.70 3.34 7.77
CA GLU A 6 -8.76 2.31 7.33
C GLU A 6 -8.12 2.69 5.98
N MET A 7 -6.79 2.64 5.93
CA MET A 7 -6.00 2.85 4.73
C MET A 7 -5.55 1.50 4.17
N VAL A 8 -5.86 1.20 2.91
CA VAL A 8 -5.67 -0.14 2.35
C VAL A 8 -4.79 -0.12 1.10
N CYS A 9 -3.72 -0.91 1.12
CA CYS A 9 -2.93 -1.23 -0.08
C CYS A 9 -2.83 -2.75 -0.27
N THR A 10 -1.94 -3.21 -1.12
CA THR A 10 -1.81 -4.65 -1.39
C THR A 10 -1.14 -5.42 -0.25
N GLY A 11 0.04 -5.00 0.19
CA GLY A 11 0.89 -5.74 1.14
C GLY A 11 0.98 -5.15 2.54
N ASN A 12 0.30 -4.04 2.83
CA ASN A 12 0.37 -3.32 4.11
C ASN A 12 1.82 -3.02 4.58
N GLN A 13 2.68 -2.64 3.65
CA GLN A 13 4.09 -2.39 3.95
C GLN A 13 4.54 -0.98 3.60
N GLY A 14 4.17 -0.47 2.44
CA GLY A 14 4.62 0.83 1.93
C GLY A 14 3.56 1.91 2.13
N ARG A 15 2.64 2.04 1.19
CA ARG A 15 1.72 3.17 1.06
C ARG A 15 0.70 3.29 2.20
N SER A 16 -0.01 2.22 2.54
CA SER A 16 -1.08 2.31 3.54
C SER A 16 -0.58 2.58 4.97
N PRO A 17 0.58 2.03 5.46
CA PRO A 17 1.11 2.43 6.76
C PRO A 17 1.57 3.89 6.84
N VAL A 18 2.06 4.45 5.73
CA VAL A 18 2.42 5.87 5.66
C VAL A 18 1.16 6.74 5.67
N ALA A 19 0.13 6.37 4.91
CA ALA A 19 -1.16 7.06 4.92
C ALA A 19 -1.84 7.01 6.32
N GLU A 20 -1.75 5.86 7.02
CA GLU A 20 -2.19 5.75 8.43
C GLU A 20 -1.49 6.76 9.33
N LEU A 21 -0.16 6.85 9.24
CA LEU A 21 0.63 7.77 10.06
C LEU A 21 0.27 9.23 9.77
N ILE A 22 0.10 9.60 8.49
CA ILE A 22 -0.33 10.95 8.09
C ILE A 22 -1.73 11.26 8.63
N ALA A 23 -2.68 10.32 8.50
CA ALA A 23 -4.03 10.48 9.03
C ALA A 23 -4.05 10.67 10.55
N ARG A 24 -3.28 9.87 11.30
CA ARG A 24 -3.15 10.00 12.75
C ARG A 24 -2.55 11.34 13.16
N ASN A 25 -1.51 11.80 12.47
CA ASN A 25 -0.90 13.10 12.73
C ASN A 25 -1.91 14.23 12.46
N HIS A 26 -2.67 14.13 11.39
CA HIS A 26 -3.72 15.09 11.06
C HIS A 26 -4.83 15.09 12.13
N LEU A 27 -5.38 13.92 12.51
CA LEU A 27 -6.39 13.82 13.57
C LEU A 27 -5.91 14.42 14.90
N LYS A 28 -4.63 14.23 15.25
CA LYS A 28 -4.03 14.87 16.44
C LYS A 28 -3.98 16.38 16.29
N SER A 29 -3.58 16.89 15.12
CA SER A 29 -3.43 18.34 14.89
C SER A 29 -4.74 19.10 14.97
N ILE A 30 -5.86 18.45 14.63
CA ILE A 30 -7.21 19.05 14.68
C ILE A 30 -7.98 18.68 15.96
N GLY A 31 -7.35 17.96 16.91
CA GLY A 31 -7.96 17.58 18.20
C GLY A 31 -9.03 16.47 18.10
N ALA A 32 -9.13 15.77 16.98
CA ALA A 32 -10.13 14.72 16.76
C ALA A 32 -9.61 13.31 17.13
N TYR A 33 -8.32 13.17 17.47
CA TYR A 33 -7.73 11.90 17.87
C TYR A 33 -8.32 11.43 19.22
N GLY A 34 -8.77 10.19 19.27
CA GLY A 34 -9.48 9.61 20.42
C GLY A 34 -10.96 9.37 20.12
N ASP A 35 -11.64 10.29 19.44
CA ASP A 35 -12.96 10.03 18.83
C ASP A 35 -12.83 9.26 17.53
N TYR A 36 -11.75 9.53 16.81
CA TYR A 36 -11.34 8.87 15.59
C TYR A 36 -9.91 8.36 15.68
N ASP A 37 -9.61 7.26 15.01
CA ASP A 37 -8.25 6.76 14.79
C ASP A 37 -8.11 6.27 13.34
N SER A 38 -6.87 6.11 12.89
CA SER A 38 -6.58 5.50 11.60
C SER A 38 -5.81 4.20 11.78
N ILE A 39 -6.11 3.25 10.93
CA ILE A 39 -5.40 1.96 10.84
C ILE A 39 -5.00 1.70 9.40
N SER A 40 -4.12 0.74 9.19
CA SER A 40 -3.79 0.25 7.85
C SER A 40 -3.83 -1.25 7.74
N SER A 41 -4.15 -1.71 6.54
CA SER A 41 -4.20 -3.13 6.20
C SER A 41 -3.81 -3.36 4.73
N GLY A 42 -3.76 -4.62 4.31
CA GLY A 42 -3.49 -4.99 2.93
C GLY A 42 -4.38 -6.13 2.46
N THR A 43 -4.76 -6.08 1.19
CA THR A 43 -5.69 -7.05 0.59
C THR A 43 -5.06 -8.42 0.33
N LEU A 44 -3.74 -8.54 0.29
CA LEU A 44 -3.00 -9.77 -0.02
C LEU A 44 -1.94 -10.13 1.03
N VAL A 45 -2.07 -9.67 2.28
CA VAL A 45 -1.07 -9.95 3.32
C VAL A 45 -0.92 -11.44 3.57
N ASP A 46 -2.02 -12.16 3.77
CA ASP A 46 -1.99 -13.61 4.00
C ASP A 46 -1.37 -14.38 2.83
N THR A 47 -1.62 -13.94 1.59
CA THR A 47 -1.01 -14.52 0.38
C THR A 47 0.50 -14.29 0.35
N ILE A 48 0.93 -13.09 0.71
CA ILE A 48 2.36 -12.71 0.74
C ILE A 48 3.08 -13.50 1.84
N GLU A 49 2.53 -13.54 3.05
CA GLU A 49 3.15 -14.20 4.21
C GLU A 49 3.17 -15.73 4.08
N SER A 50 2.11 -16.33 3.52
CA SER A 50 2.09 -17.77 3.25
C SER A 50 2.98 -18.17 2.07
N GLY A 51 3.48 -17.20 1.30
CA GLY A 51 4.27 -17.46 0.13
C GLY A 51 3.50 -18.05 -1.06
N ASN A 52 2.18 -18.02 -1.05
CA ASN A 52 1.31 -18.55 -2.11
C ASN A 52 1.22 -17.61 -3.32
N HIS A 53 2.36 -17.27 -3.90
CA HIS A 53 2.41 -16.40 -5.07
C HIS A 53 2.06 -17.16 -6.36
N THR A 54 1.18 -16.59 -7.16
CA THR A 54 0.92 -17.08 -8.51
C THR A 54 2.07 -16.71 -9.45
N MET A 55 2.26 -17.46 -10.53
CA MET A 55 3.23 -17.10 -11.57
C MET A 55 3.04 -15.67 -12.09
N GLY A 56 1.80 -15.24 -12.25
CA GLY A 56 1.48 -13.88 -12.69
C GLY A 56 1.90 -12.79 -11.69
N SER A 57 1.70 -13.02 -10.38
CA SER A 57 2.14 -12.06 -9.35
C SER A 57 3.66 -12.00 -9.24
N MET A 58 4.34 -13.14 -9.36
CA MET A 58 5.81 -13.19 -9.38
C MET A 58 6.36 -12.44 -10.60
N ARG A 59 5.78 -12.67 -11.78
CA ARG A 59 6.20 -12.00 -13.01
C ARG A 59 6.13 -10.49 -12.91
N LEU A 60 5.07 -9.93 -12.32
CA LEU A 60 4.93 -8.48 -12.17
C LEU A 60 6.11 -7.86 -11.39
N VAL A 61 6.55 -8.49 -10.31
CA VAL A 61 7.68 -8.01 -9.50
C VAL A 61 9.00 -8.15 -10.27
N ILE A 62 9.18 -9.27 -10.96
CA ILE A 62 10.34 -9.55 -11.80
C ILE A 62 10.45 -8.54 -12.95
N ASP A 63 9.34 -8.20 -13.60
CA ASP A 63 9.32 -7.21 -14.68
C ASP A 63 9.75 -5.81 -14.17
N ILE A 64 9.33 -5.43 -12.96
CA ILE A 64 9.82 -4.19 -12.31
C ILE A 64 11.32 -4.24 -12.07
N ALA A 65 11.85 -5.36 -11.57
CA ALA A 65 13.27 -5.54 -11.32
C ALA A 65 14.10 -5.51 -12.63
N ALA A 66 13.61 -6.14 -13.69
CA ALA A 66 14.22 -6.13 -15.00
C ALA A 66 14.27 -4.71 -15.62
N GLN A 67 13.17 -3.94 -15.51
CA GLN A 67 13.12 -2.54 -15.96
C GLN A 67 14.14 -1.65 -15.25
N ARG A 68 14.54 -2.02 -14.04
CA ARG A 68 15.59 -1.34 -13.26
C ARG A 68 16.99 -1.91 -13.48
N SER A 69 17.14 -2.85 -14.39
CA SER A 69 18.42 -3.53 -14.67
C SER A 69 19.05 -4.17 -13.43
N LEU A 70 18.22 -4.75 -12.55
CA LEU A 70 18.69 -5.42 -11.34
C LEU A 70 19.25 -6.82 -11.59
N TYR A 71 19.09 -7.34 -12.80
CA TYR A 71 19.62 -8.64 -13.23
C TYR A 71 20.73 -8.45 -14.25
N SER A 72 21.77 -9.27 -14.12
CA SER A 72 22.81 -9.36 -15.16
C SER A 72 22.23 -9.94 -16.47
N PRO A 73 22.92 -9.82 -17.61
CA PRO A 73 22.48 -10.43 -18.87
C PRO A 73 22.35 -11.96 -18.80
N GLU A 74 23.12 -12.61 -17.94
CA GLU A 74 23.09 -14.06 -17.75
C GLU A 74 21.86 -14.46 -16.91
N GLU A 75 21.61 -13.75 -15.81
CA GLU A 75 20.43 -13.93 -14.96
C GLU A 75 19.14 -13.66 -15.75
N THR A 76 19.13 -12.63 -16.59
CA THR A 76 17.99 -12.32 -17.45
C THR A 76 17.67 -13.49 -18.38
N ARG A 77 18.68 -14.12 -19.02
CA ARG A 77 18.49 -15.30 -19.89
C ARG A 77 17.98 -16.51 -19.10
N GLU A 78 18.60 -16.80 -17.94
CA GLU A 78 18.14 -17.90 -17.06
C GLU A 78 16.67 -17.73 -16.67
N LEU A 79 16.30 -16.51 -16.31
CA LEU A 79 14.94 -16.17 -15.90
C LEU A 79 13.93 -16.27 -17.05
N GLU A 80 14.29 -15.78 -18.25
CA GLU A 80 13.44 -15.92 -19.46
C GLU A 80 13.22 -17.37 -19.85
N ASP A 81 14.27 -18.20 -19.75
CA ASP A 81 14.17 -19.64 -20.01
C ASP A 81 13.28 -20.32 -18.96
N ALA A 82 13.45 -19.98 -17.68
CA ALA A 82 12.62 -20.50 -16.60
C ALA A 82 11.13 -20.10 -16.75
N LEU A 83 10.85 -18.87 -17.15
CA LEU A 83 9.48 -18.41 -17.43
C LEU A 83 8.85 -19.16 -18.60
N ARG A 84 9.60 -19.40 -19.70
CA ARG A 84 9.13 -20.16 -20.87
C ARG A 84 8.82 -21.62 -20.53
N GLN A 85 9.64 -22.23 -19.66
CA GLN A 85 9.52 -23.64 -19.27
C GLN A 85 8.55 -23.85 -18.11
N GLY A 86 8.02 -22.79 -17.48
CA GLY A 86 7.21 -22.87 -16.26
C GLY A 86 8.00 -23.37 -15.05
N ASN A 87 9.33 -23.15 -15.02
CA ASN A 87 10.21 -23.57 -13.93
C ASN A 87 10.01 -22.66 -12.69
N THR A 88 8.95 -22.96 -11.94
CA THR A 88 8.55 -22.19 -10.74
C THR A 88 9.67 -22.01 -9.71
N PRO A 89 10.50 -23.01 -9.36
CA PRO A 89 11.59 -22.83 -8.40
C PRO A 89 12.59 -21.75 -8.80
N VAL A 90 12.99 -21.70 -10.07
CA VAL A 90 13.94 -20.69 -10.56
C VAL A 90 13.28 -19.30 -10.59
N VAL A 91 12.05 -19.20 -11.12
CA VAL A 91 11.29 -17.94 -11.09
C VAL A 91 11.11 -17.43 -9.68
N ARG A 92 10.84 -18.32 -8.72
CA ARG A 92 10.70 -17.99 -7.31
C ARG A 92 11.96 -17.39 -6.72
N LYS A 93 13.13 -17.97 -6.99
CA LYS A 93 14.43 -17.43 -6.55
C LYS A 93 14.61 -15.96 -6.96
N TYR A 94 14.33 -15.63 -8.21
CA TYR A 94 14.45 -14.24 -8.72
C TYR A 94 13.41 -13.32 -8.12
N PHE A 95 12.19 -13.80 -7.94
CA PHE A 95 11.13 -13.06 -7.27
C PHE A 95 11.50 -12.73 -5.83
N ASP A 96 11.95 -13.70 -5.02
CA ASP A 96 12.30 -13.52 -3.62
C ASP A 96 13.48 -12.53 -3.47
N ASN A 97 14.46 -12.58 -4.37
CA ASN A 97 15.56 -11.62 -4.42
C ASN A 97 15.06 -10.20 -4.70
N ALA A 98 14.19 -10.04 -5.70
CA ALA A 98 13.64 -8.74 -6.05
C ALA A 98 12.77 -8.16 -4.91
N ILE A 99 11.92 -8.96 -4.30
CA ILE A 99 11.12 -8.55 -3.13
C ILE A 99 12.02 -8.08 -1.99
N GLY A 100 13.07 -8.85 -1.65
CA GLY A 100 14.00 -8.48 -0.57
C GLY A 100 14.71 -7.14 -0.82
N LEU A 101 15.09 -6.87 -2.07
CA LEU A 101 15.69 -5.59 -2.46
C LEU A 101 14.68 -4.43 -2.35
N PHE A 102 13.46 -4.64 -2.83
CA PHE A 102 12.42 -3.59 -2.79
C PHE A 102 11.94 -3.30 -1.37
N ASP A 103 11.82 -4.32 -0.53
CA ASP A 103 11.47 -4.17 0.88
C ASP A 103 12.53 -3.35 1.63
N LYS A 104 13.82 -3.65 1.38
CA LYS A 104 14.93 -2.89 1.95
C LYS A 104 14.90 -1.43 1.50
N GLU A 105 14.74 -1.19 0.19
CA GLU A 105 14.64 0.16 -0.38
C GLU A 105 13.45 0.93 0.20
N GLU A 106 12.31 0.28 0.40
CA GLU A 106 11.12 0.90 1.02
C GLU A 106 11.43 1.38 2.44
N VAL A 107 12.13 0.56 3.25
CA VAL A 107 12.53 0.93 4.61
C VAL A 107 13.50 2.11 4.60
N GLU A 108 14.51 2.07 3.73
CA GLU A 108 15.51 3.14 3.59
C GLU A 108 14.87 4.46 3.13
N ASN A 109 14.02 4.41 2.09
CA ASN A 109 13.30 5.57 1.59
C ASN A 109 12.40 6.19 2.68
N ARG A 110 11.72 5.36 3.45
CA ARG A 110 10.86 5.78 4.56
C ARG A 110 11.67 6.52 5.62
N ALA A 111 12.78 5.92 6.08
CA ALA A 111 13.63 6.48 7.12
C ALA A 111 14.21 7.86 6.71
N GLU A 112 14.47 8.06 5.43
CA GLU A 112 15.03 9.30 4.93
C GLU A 112 13.98 10.36 4.57
N ILE A 113 12.90 9.96 3.88
CA ILE A 113 11.95 10.92 3.27
C ILE A 113 10.92 11.43 4.28
N LEU A 114 10.40 10.58 5.18
CA LEU A 114 9.35 11.03 6.10
C LEU A 114 9.80 12.18 7.01
N PRO A 115 11.00 12.15 7.63
CA PRO A 115 11.48 13.28 8.42
C PRO A 115 11.69 14.54 7.59
N LEU A 116 12.20 14.43 6.33
CA LEU A 116 12.38 15.57 5.43
C LEU A 116 11.07 16.26 5.06
N LEU A 117 9.97 15.52 5.03
CA LEU A 117 8.63 16.03 4.77
C LEU A 117 7.87 16.42 6.05
N GLY A 118 8.54 16.41 7.21
CA GLY A 118 7.95 16.79 8.49
C GLY A 118 6.97 15.76 9.08
N ILE A 119 6.94 14.54 8.56
CA ILE A 119 6.09 13.47 9.06
C ILE A 119 6.76 12.86 10.30
N GLN A 120 6.11 13.05 11.46
CA GLN A 120 6.62 12.57 12.74
C GLN A 120 5.99 11.23 13.13
N GLY A 121 6.76 10.40 13.85
CA GLY A 121 6.32 9.11 14.37
C GLY A 121 6.86 7.93 13.56
N GLU A 122 6.57 6.74 14.07
CA GLU A 122 7.03 5.49 13.47
C GLU A 122 5.93 4.88 12.62
N VAL A 123 6.30 4.44 11.41
CA VAL A 123 5.44 3.64 10.57
C VAL A 123 5.42 2.21 11.12
N LYS A 124 4.23 1.66 11.34
CA LYS A 124 4.08 0.27 11.77
C LYS A 124 4.72 -0.68 10.76
N THR A 125 5.43 -1.66 11.27
CA THR A 125 6.06 -2.73 10.48
C THR A 125 5.21 -4.00 10.44
N THR A 126 4.26 -4.15 11.37
CA THR A 126 3.32 -5.29 11.40
C THR A 126 2.35 -5.16 10.24
N ARG A 127 2.27 -6.20 9.43
CA ARG A 127 1.31 -6.30 8.34
C ARG A 127 -0.02 -6.85 8.86
N ASN A 128 -1.12 -6.28 8.42
CA ASN A 128 -2.46 -6.73 8.77
C ASN A 128 -3.26 -7.04 7.50
N GLN A 129 -3.90 -8.22 7.46
CA GLN A 129 -4.87 -8.53 6.41
C GLN A 129 -6.11 -7.65 6.56
N THR A 130 -6.63 -7.14 5.43
CA THR A 130 -7.91 -6.41 5.42
C THR A 130 -9.06 -7.35 5.78
N VAL A 131 -9.84 -6.94 6.77
CA VAL A 131 -11.06 -7.66 7.20
C VAL A 131 -12.17 -6.65 7.48
N ALA A 132 -13.42 -7.03 7.24
CA ALA A 132 -14.55 -6.17 7.57
C ALA A 132 -14.69 -5.99 9.09
N ARG A 133 -14.83 -4.73 9.55
CA ARG A 133 -14.86 -4.35 10.98
C ARG A 133 -16.07 -3.48 11.31
N PRO A 134 -16.69 -3.67 12.48
CA PRO A 134 -17.89 -2.92 12.88
C PRO A 134 -17.63 -1.46 13.21
N ASP A 135 -16.43 -1.13 13.63
CA ASP A 135 -15.99 0.20 14.07
C ASP A 135 -15.37 1.06 12.95
N THR A 136 -15.23 0.49 11.74
CA THR A 136 -14.72 1.20 10.57
C THR A 136 -15.82 2.05 9.94
N ILE A 137 -15.59 3.36 9.84
CA ILE A 137 -16.52 4.31 9.21
C ILE A 137 -16.14 4.63 7.77
N ALA A 138 -14.86 4.47 7.43
CA ALA A 138 -14.37 4.64 6.06
C ALA A 138 -13.21 3.69 5.78
N VAL A 139 -13.14 3.20 4.55
CA VAL A 139 -12.03 2.42 4.01
C VAL A 139 -11.53 3.10 2.73
N PHE A 140 -10.31 3.60 2.78
CA PHE A 140 -9.68 4.25 1.64
C PHE A 140 -8.62 3.34 1.02
N SER A 141 -8.96 2.80 -0.15
CA SER A 141 -8.03 2.03 -0.96
C SER A 141 -7.05 2.94 -1.69
N ILE A 142 -5.81 2.55 -1.78
CA ILE A 142 -4.75 3.34 -2.43
C ILE A 142 -4.90 3.32 -3.96
N ASP A 143 -5.47 2.25 -4.52
CA ASP A 143 -5.69 2.08 -5.95
C ASP A 143 -7.00 1.32 -6.24
N LYS A 144 -7.44 1.34 -7.51
CA LYS A 144 -8.69 0.71 -7.97
C LYS A 144 -8.71 -0.81 -7.76
N ARG A 145 -7.57 -1.49 -7.87
CA ARG A 145 -7.50 -2.93 -7.64
C ARG A 145 -7.85 -3.29 -6.20
N ASN A 146 -7.25 -2.57 -5.24
CA ASN A 146 -7.55 -2.79 -3.82
C ASN A 146 -9.00 -2.38 -3.50
N TYR A 147 -9.53 -1.32 -4.13
CA TYR A 147 -10.92 -0.90 -3.99
C TYR A 147 -11.90 -2.04 -4.33
N THR A 148 -11.76 -2.68 -5.48
CA THR A 148 -12.65 -3.78 -5.89
C THR A 148 -12.63 -4.95 -4.90
N ILE A 149 -11.46 -5.28 -4.33
CA ILE A 149 -11.35 -6.35 -3.33
C ILE A 149 -12.05 -5.95 -2.03
N VAL A 150 -11.84 -4.72 -1.56
CA VAL A 150 -12.47 -4.20 -0.34
C VAL A 150 -13.99 -4.10 -0.50
N GLU A 151 -14.47 -3.58 -1.62
CA GLU A 151 -15.91 -3.49 -1.94
C GLU A 151 -16.56 -4.86 -1.82
N GLY A 152 -16.03 -5.88 -2.48
CA GLY A 152 -16.53 -7.26 -2.39
C GLY A 152 -16.45 -7.86 -0.99
N LEU A 153 -15.46 -7.46 -0.16
CA LEU A 153 -15.37 -7.90 1.24
C LEU A 153 -16.53 -7.34 2.07
N TYR A 154 -16.85 -6.06 1.89
CA TYR A 154 -17.91 -5.39 2.67
C TYR A 154 -19.32 -5.67 2.13
N GLU A 155 -19.51 -5.96 0.83
CA GLU A 155 -20.79 -6.42 0.28
C GLU A 155 -21.31 -7.69 0.97
N ASN A 156 -20.40 -8.54 1.45
CA ASN A 156 -20.73 -9.77 2.17
C ASN A 156 -20.75 -9.60 3.70
N SER A 157 -20.70 -8.36 4.19
CA SER A 157 -20.74 -8.05 5.61
C SER A 157 -22.02 -7.31 6.01
N SER A 158 -22.28 -7.19 7.31
CA SER A 158 -23.35 -6.35 7.86
C SER A 158 -22.93 -4.91 8.11
N TYR A 159 -21.72 -4.54 7.71
CA TYR A 159 -21.12 -3.21 7.95
C TYR A 159 -21.15 -2.38 6.67
N SER A 160 -21.37 -1.08 6.79
CA SER A 160 -21.54 -0.17 5.65
C SER A 160 -20.67 1.09 5.82
N PRO A 161 -19.33 0.97 5.84
CA PRO A 161 -18.46 2.13 5.82
C PRO A 161 -18.53 2.83 4.45
N VAL A 162 -18.05 4.08 4.40
CA VAL A 162 -17.72 4.69 3.11
C VAL A 162 -16.52 3.96 2.53
N ILE A 163 -16.62 3.46 1.30
CA ILE A 163 -15.52 2.77 0.60
C ILE A 163 -15.21 3.55 -0.67
N ASP A 164 -13.95 3.98 -0.81
CA ASP A 164 -13.51 4.69 -2.02
C ASP A 164 -12.00 4.53 -2.26
N VAL A 165 -11.53 4.95 -3.44
CA VAL A 165 -10.11 5.20 -3.70
C VAL A 165 -9.73 6.53 -3.06
N LEU A 166 -8.67 6.56 -2.25
CA LEU A 166 -8.25 7.74 -1.49
C LEU A 166 -8.19 9.01 -2.34
N SER A 167 -7.45 8.97 -3.45
CA SER A 167 -7.28 10.12 -4.34
C SER A 167 -8.60 10.55 -5.00
N ARG A 168 -9.44 9.60 -5.38
CA ARG A 168 -10.78 9.88 -5.93
C ARG A 168 -11.64 10.61 -4.91
N TYR A 169 -11.69 10.11 -3.70
CA TYR A 169 -12.46 10.72 -2.61
C TYR A 169 -11.94 12.12 -2.24
N ALA A 170 -10.60 12.26 -2.16
CA ALA A 170 -9.98 13.53 -1.79
C ALA A 170 -10.12 14.61 -2.87
N THR A 171 -10.03 14.26 -4.14
CA THR A 171 -10.00 15.22 -5.25
C THR A 171 -11.33 15.40 -5.96
N GLY A 172 -12.24 14.40 -5.88
CA GLY A 172 -13.45 14.32 -6.68
C GLY A 172 -13.21 13.87 -8.14
N ASN A 173 -11.97 13.56 -8.51
CA ASN A 173 -11.62 13.04 -9.83
C ASN A 173 -11.76 11.51 -9.87
N PRO A 174 -12.67 10.93 -10.68
CA PRO A 174 -12.94 9.49 -10.72
C PRO A 174 -11.75 8.64 -11.19
N ASP A 175 -10.76 9.26 -11.84
CA ASP A 175 -9.59 8.59 -12.36
C ASP A 175 -8.34 8.79 -11.49
N ALA A 176 -8.46 9.55 -10.40
CA ALA A 176 -7.33 9.77 -9.50
C ALA A 176 -6.95 8.52 -8.71
N GLU A 177 -5.67 8.24 -8.66
CA GLU A 177 -5.04 7.20 -7.86
C GLU A 177 -3.72 7.68 -7.29
N LEU A 178 -3.32 7.12 -6.14
CA LEU A 178 -1.95 7.29 -5.65
C LEU A 178 -0.97 6.52 -6.53
N LYS A 179 0.14 7.15 -6.86
CA LYS A 179 1.19 6.50 -7.64
C LYS A 179 1.69 5.24 -6.95
N ASN A 180 1.86 4.17 -7.72
CA ASN A 180 2.54 2.99 -7.21
C ASN A 180 4.03 3.31 -7.03
N THR A 181 4.50 3.25 -5.79
CA THR A 181 5.89 3.57 -5.42
C THR A 181 6.78 2.34 -5.30
N PHE A 182 6.18 1.16 -5.18
CA PHE A 182 6.89 -0.09 -4.93
C PHE A 182 7.91 -0.41 -6.03
N GLY A 183 9.16 -0.57 -5.64
CA GLY A 183 10.26 -0.88 -6.52
C GLY A 183 10.61 0.19 -7.57
N LYS A 184 10.15 1.44 -7.41
CA LYS A 184 10.35 2.52 -8.40
C LYS A 184 11.38 3.58 -8.01
N GLY A 185 12.09 3.35 -6.91
CA GLY A 185 13.15 4.24 -6.45
C GLY A 185 12.65 5.44 -5.65
N LYS A 186 13.62 6.11 -5.03
CA LYS A 186 13.43 7.15 -4.02
C LYS A 186 12.61 8.34 -4.48
N GLU A 187 12.85 8.85 -5.69
CA GLU A 187 12.15 10.04 -6.19
C GLU A 187 10.65 9.76 -6.43
N VAL A 188 10.30 8.57 -6.94
CA VAL A 188 8.91 8.18 -7.12
C VAL A 188 8.23 7.95 -5.75
N TYR A 189 8.98 7.38 -4.80
CA TYR A 189 8.51 7.22 -3.42
C TYR A 189 8.19 8.58 -2.79
N ARG A 190 9.11 9.54 -2.87
CA ARG A 190 8.92 10.90 -2.37
C ARG A 190 7.66 11.56 -2.93
N LYS A 191 7.47 11.54 -4.24
CA LYS A 191 6.27 12.09 -4.89
C LYS A 191 4.96 11.42 -4.44
N GLY A 192 5.01 10.11 -4.18
CA GLY A 192 3.87 9.40 -3.62
C GLY A 192 3.53 9.86 -2.20
N VAL A 193 4.53 10.10 -1.36
CA VAL A 193 4.34 10.63 0.00
C VAL A 193 3.84 12.07 -0.02
N GLU A 194 4.39 12.92 -0.89
CA GLU A 194 3.92 14.30 -1.08
C GLU A 194 2.44 14.33 -1.48
N GLN A 195 2.01 13.46 -2.41
CA GLN A 195 0.61 13.30 -2.78
C GLN A 195 -0.26 12.85 -1.58
N MET A 196 0.23 11.91 -0.77
CA MET A 196 -0.50 11.49 0.44
C MET A 196 -0.64 12.61 1.47
N LEU A 197 0.37 13.48 1.62
CA LEU A 197 0.30 14.64 2.52
C LEU A 197 -0.78 15.64 2.10
N GLU A 198 -1.06 15.76 0.81
CA GLU A 198 -2.13 16.63 0.30
C GLU A 198 -3.52 15.96 0.43
N GLU A 199 -3.64 14.69 0.08
CA GLU A 199 -4.92 14.02 -0.09
C GLU A 199 -5.49 13.39 1.19
N VAL A 200 -4.64 12.81 2.06
CA VAL A 200 -5.10 12.14 3.29
C VAL A 200 -5.84 13.10 4.22
N PRO A 201 -5.33 14.32 4.55
CA PRO A 201 -6.05 15.27 5.38
C PRO A 201 -7.41 15.66 4.81
N VAL A 202 -7.49 15.85 3.49
CA VAL A 202 -8.76 16.20 2.83
C VAL A 202 -9.79 15.07 2.96
N ALA A 203 -9.37 13.82 2.72
CA ALA A 203 -10.25 12.66 2.86
C ALA A 203 -10.72 12.49 4.32
N VAL A 204 -9.81 12.62 5.29
CA VAL A 204 -10.14 12.54 6.71
C VAL A 204 -11.15 13.63 7.10
N ASN A 205 -10.90 14.90 6.75
CA ASN A 205 -11.82 16.00 7.08
C ASN A 205 -13.23 15.77 6.52
N ARG A 206 -13.34 15.32 5.26
CA ARG A 206 -14.65 15.03 4.64
C ARG A 206 -15.41 13.92 5.36
N ILE A 207 -14.71 12.90 5.87
CA ILE A 207 -15.34 11.78 6.60
C ILE A 207 -15.81 12.17 7.97
N ILE A 208 -15.06 13.00 8.69
CA ILE A 208 -15.43 13.40 10.06
C ILE A 208 -16.32 14.66 10.11
N GLY A 209 -16.52 15.32 8.98
CA GLY A 209 -17.32 16.55 8.89
C GLY A 209 -16.60 17.79 9.44
N ALA A 210 -15.28 17.84 9.32
CA ALA A 210 -14.42 18.94 9.79
C ALA A 210 -14.00 19.90 8.67
#